data_2e0d492cb51a1328904ae2e89ad6d6d9
#
_entry.id   2e0d492cb51a1328904ae2e89ad6d6d9
#
_cell.length_a   1.000
_cell.length_b   1.000
_cell.length_c   1.000
_cell.angle_alpha   90.00
_cell.angle_beta   90.00
_cell.angle_gamma   90.00
#
_symmetry.space_group_name_H-M   'P 1'
#
loop_
_entity.id
_entity.type
_entity.pdbx_description
1 polymer ?
#
loop_
_entity_poly.entity_id
_entity_poly.type
_entity_poly.pdbx_seq_one_letter_code
_entity_poly.pdbx_strand_id
1 'polypeptide(L)'
;MITLQKYVVPPFEVVERKGLGHPDTLADGISEAISRSLSRFYLDEFGRILHHNVDKVLIIAGKSAPSFGGGSILKPPSVVVGGRATRPSGKPVNEIIEDSVSSFLQKTVKNLIQFQVEPRVEEGAPELRSLLGRGANDTSIGVGYAPLSKTEQLVLDLEKEKPVYLFGSRVCEVFLWE
;
A
#
# COMPACT_ATOMS: atom_id res chain seq x y z
N MET A 1 -9.91 -29.51 6.38
CA MET A 1 -11.27 -29.69 6.93
C MET A 1 -12.07 -28.45 6.60
N ILE A 2 -13.22 -28.57 5.93
CA ILE A 2 -14.11 -27.43 5.64
C ILE A 2 -15.19 -27.45 6.71
N THR A 3 -15.29 -26.35 7.47
CA THR A 3 -16.33 -26.21 8.50
C THR A 3 -17.40 -25.25 7.96
N LEU A 4 -18.63 -25.72 7.90
CA LEU A 4 -19.79 -24.90 7.56
C LEU A 4 -20.45 -24.41 8.85
N GLN A 5 -20.52 -23.10 9.03
CA GLN A 5 -21.27 -22.49 10.12
C GLN A 5 -22.46 -21.74 9.56
N LYS A 6 -23.58 -21.78 10.25
CA LYS A 6 -24.75 -20.96 9.92
C LYS A 6 -24.41 -19.51 10.26
N TYR A 7 -24.40 -18.65 9.25
CA TYR A 7 -24.26 -17.22 9.48
C TYR A 7 -25.52 -16.66 10.17
N VAL A 8 -25.32 -16.01 11.29
CA VAL A 8 -26.37 -15.30 12.02
C VAL A 8 -26.16 -13.82 11.73
N VAL A 9 -27.15 -13.19 11.07
CA VAL A 9 -27.10 -11.74 10.82
C VAL A 9 -27.18 -11.02 12.16
N PRO A 10 -26.21 -10.17 12.51
CA PRO A 10 -26.28 -9.38 13.73
C PRO A 10 -27.42 -8.35 13.63
N PRO A 11 -28.01 -7.93 14.79
CA PRO A 11 -29.08 -6.95 14.80
C PRO A 11 -28.66 -5.54 14.35
N PHE A 12 -27.38 -5.29 14.32
CA PHE A 12 -26.78 -4.05 13.77
C PHE A 12 -25.44 -4.38 13.12
N GLU A 13 -25.06 -3.59 12.16
CA GLU A 13 -23.78 -3.71 11.47
C GLU A 13 -23.10 -2.35 11.38
N VAL A 14 -21.81 -2.33 11.70
CA VAL A 14 -20.93 -1.15 11.56
C VAL A 14 -19.83 -1.51 10.60
N VAL A 15 -19.66 -0.71 9.56
CA VAL A 15 -18.63 -0.91 8.54
C VAL A 15 -17.78 0.34 8.43
N GLU A 16 -16.49 0.17 8.65
CA GLU A 16 -15.47 1.19 8.41
C GLU A 16 -14.59 0.74 7.23
N ARG A 17 -14.33 1.66 6.32
CA ARG A 17 -13.44 1.39 5.18
C ARG A 17 -12.45 2.52 5.00
N LYS A 18 -11.17 2.19 4.98
CA LYS A 18 -10.09 3.09 4.61
C LYS A 18 -10.07 3.23 3.09
N GLY A 19 -10.32 4.43 2.59
CA GLY A 19 -10.33 4.72 1.16
C GLY A 19 -8.93 4.67 0.53
N LEU A 20 -8.87 4.69 -0.80
CA LEU A 20 -7.63 4.57 -1.57
C LEU A 20 -6.59 5.66 -1.24
N GLY A 21 -7.03 6.85 -0.79
CA GLY A 21 -6.15 7.94 -0.37
C GLY A 21 -5.75 7.92 1.10
N HIS A 22 -6.23 6.95 1.88
CA HIS A 22 -5.84 6.83 3.28
C HIS A 22 -4.35 6.45 3.38
N PRO A 23 -3.57 7.03 4.30
CA PRO A 23 -2.13 6.75 4.43
C PRO A 23 -1.80 5.27 4.55
N ASP A 24 -2.57 4.50 5.31
CA ASP A 24 -2.34 3.05 5.46
C ASP A 24 -2.54 2.32 4.13
N THR A 25 -3.63 2.62 3.41
CA THR A 25 -3.91 2.02 2.10
C THR A 25 -2.83 2.40 1.07
N LEU A 26 -2.35 3.64 1.13
CA LEU A 26 -1.24 4.08 0.28
C LEU A 26 0.06 3.37 0.62
N ALA A 27 0.38 3.20 1.92
CA ALA A 27 1.58 2.50 2.36
C ALA A 27 1.59 1.04 1.90
N ASP A 28 0.48 0.33 2.07
CA ASP A 28 0.32 -1.05 1.58
C ASP A 28 0.46 -1.12 0.05
N GLY A 29 -0.21 -0.23 -0.67
CA GLY A 29 -0.14 -0.18 -2.12
C GLY A 29 1.24 0.16 -2.66
N ILE A 30 1.99 1.03 -1.98
CA ILE A 30 3.39 1.35 -2.29
C ILE A 30 4.26 0.11 -2.09
N SER A 31 4.14 -0.57 -0.94
CA SER A 31 4.89 -1.79 -0.65
C SER A 31 4.68 -2.86 -1.71
N GLU A 32 3.42 -3.08 -2.09
CA GLU A 32 3.04 -4.03 -3.14
C GLU A 32 3.61 -3.62 -4.51
N ALA A 33 3.54 -2.34 -4.87
CA ALA A 33 4.09 -1.84 -6.13
C ALA A 33 5.60 -2.05 -6.22
N ILE A 34 6.33 -1.77 -5.14
CA ILE A 34 7.78 -1.98 -5.05
C ILE A 34 8.11 -3.47 -5.17
N SER A 35 7.43 -4.32 -4.40
CA SER A 35 7.65 -5.77 -4.43
C SER A 35 7.44 -6.35 -5.82
N ARG A 36 6.39 -5.93 -6.52
CA ARG A 36 6.13 -6.34 -7.90
C ARG A 36 7.21 -5.90 -8.88
N SER A 37 7.70 -4.67 -8.75
CA SER A 37 8.76 -4.14 -9.61
C SER A 37 10.09 -4.83 -9.37
N LEU A 38 10.46 -5.05 -8.12
CA LEU A 38 11.67 -5.81 -7.76
C LEU A 38 11.57 -7.26 -8.23
N SER A 39 10.41 -7.91 -8.05
CA SER A 39 10.19 -9.29 -8.52
C SER A 39 10.39 -9.40 -10.03
N ARG A 40 9.83 -8.46 -10.80
CA ARG A 40 10.00 -8.43 -12.26
C ARG A 40 11.45 -8.21 -12.63
N PHE A 41 12.11 -7.22 -12.05
CA PHE A 41 13.51 -6.96 -12.25
C PHE A 41 14.39 -8.19 -11.99
N TYR A 42 14.16 -8.89 -10.88
CA TYR A 42 14.92 -10.10 -10.55
C TYR A 42 14.65 -11.25 -11.51
N LEU A 43 13.40 -11.42 -11.95
CA LEU A 43 13.06 -12.44 -12.96
C LEU A 43 13.75 -12.17 -14.30
N ASP A 44 13.75 -10.92 -14.75
CA ASP A 44 14.33 -10.52 -16.03
C ASP A 44 15.86 -10.66 -16.02
N GLU A 45 16.52 -10.31 -14.89
CA GLU A 45 17.98 -10.32 -14.80
C GLU A 45 18.58 -11.66 -14.35
N PHE A 46 17.86 -12.42 -13.52
CA PHE A 46 18.40 -13.62 -12.85
C PHE A 46 17.56 -14.88 -13.08
N GLY A 47 16.45 -14.79 -13.79
CA GLY A 47 15.54 -15.91 -14.04
C GLY A 47 14.80 -16.40 -12.79
N ARG A 48 14.92 -15.71 -11.66
CA ARG A 48 14.26 -16.06 -10.39
C ARG A 48 14.08 -14.82 -9.53
N ILE A 49 13.07 -14.84 -8.67
CA ILE A 49 12.85 -13.76 -7.67
C ILE A 49 13.88 -13.92 -6.54
N LEU A 50 14.63 -12.83 -6.29
CA LEU A 50 15.56 -12.75 -5.17
C LEU A 50 14.86 -12.19 -3.93
N HIS A 51 15.47 -12.41 -2.76
CA HIS A 51 14.92 -11.97 -1.48
C HIS A 51 14.74 -10.45 -1.43
N HIS A 52 13.54 -10.03 -1.07
CA HIS A 52 13.22 -8.66 -0.69
C HIS A 52 12.06 -8.66 0.29
N ASN A 53 12.14 -7.74 1.26
CA ASN A 53 11.09 -7.43 2.22
C ASN A 53 11.06 -5.91 2.37
N VAL A 54 10.08 -5.26 1.77
CA VAL A 54 9.94 -3.80 1.67
C VAL A 54 8.58 -3.36 2.23
N ASP A 55 8.22 -3.93 3.37
CA ASP A 55 6.94 -3.76 4.03
C ASP A 55 6.88 -2.60 5.05
N LYS A 56 7.95 -1.86 5.20
CA LYS A 56 8.02 -0.72 6.13
C LYS A 56 7.96 0.59 5.36
N VAL A 57 6.73 1.06 5.14
CA VAL A 57 6.49 2.35 4.47
C VAL A 57 5.88 3.32 5.44
N LEU A 58 6.51 4.49 5.56
CA LEU A 58 6.04 5.61 6.37
C LEU A 58 5.72 6.79 5.45
N ILE A 59 4.48 7.28 5.53
CA ILE A 59 4.07 8.48 4.83
C ILE A 59 4.06 9.64 5.82
N ILE A 60 4.87 10.65 5.56
CA ILE A 60 4.97 11.86 6.35
C ILE A 60 4.17 12.95 5.64
N ALA A 61 3.16 13.48 6.32
CA ALA A 61 2.29 14.50 5.76
C ALA A 61 3.05 15.77 5.37
N GLY A 62 2.65 16.34 4.24
CA GLY A 62 3.08 17.66 3.81
C GLY A 62 2.31 18.78 4.53
N LYS A 63 2.44 19.98 3.99
CA LYS A 63 1.70 21.16 4.40
C LYS A 63 1.10 21.87 3.19
N SER A 64 -0.14 22.27 3.27
CA SER A 64 -0.82 23.00 2.20
C SER A 64 -1.43 24.30 2.70
N ALA A 65 -1.68 25.21 1.79
CA ALA A 65 -2.48 26.41 1.98
C ALA A 65 -3.70 26.33 1.03
N PRO A 66 -4.84 25.81 1.51
CA PRO A 66 -6.04 25.72 0.69
C PRO A 66 -6.65 27.11 0.48
N SER A 67 -7.21 27.32 -0.71
CA SER A 67 -7.99 28.51 -1.06
C SER A 67 -9.23 28.12 -1.86
N PHE A 68 -10.18 29.02 -2.01
CA PHE A 68 -11.37 28.77 -2.81
C PHE A 68 -10.99 28.53 -4.27
N GLY A 69 -11.40 27.41 -4.84
CA GLY A 69 -11.07 27.04 -6.23
C GLY A 69 -9.66 26.47 -6.43
N GLY A 70 -8.87 26.26 -5.36
CA GLY A 70 -7.51 25.70 -5.48
C GLY A 70 -6.73 25.70 -4.17
N GLY A 71 -5.42 25.98 -4.29
CA GLY A 71 -4.50 26.02 -3.16
C GLY A 71 -3.05 25.82 -3.61
N SER A 72 -2.13 25.89 -2.67
CA SER A 72 -0.71 25.63 -2.91
C SER A 72 -0.15 24.61 -1.92
N ILE A 73 0.83 23.83 -2.36
CA ILE A 73 1.60 22.94 -1.49
C ILE A 73 2.78 23.75 -0.94
N LEU A 74 2.79 23.95 0.37
CA LEU A 74 3.86 24.66 1.07
C LEU A 74 5.04 23.72 1.40
N LYS A 75 4.73 22.47 1.69
CA LYS A 75 5.70 21.39 1.93
C LYS A 75 5.15 20.13 1.29
N PRO A 76 5.89 19.48 0.37
CA PRO A 76 5.45 18.21 -0.19
C PRO A 76 5.43 17.11 0.89
N PRO A 77 4.56 16.13 0.78
CA PRO A 77 4.65 14.92 1.60
C PRO A 77 5.92 14.14 1.26
N SER A 78 6.39 13.32 2.20
CA SER A 78 7.50 12.40 1.96
C SER A 78 7.11 10.97 2.26
N VAL A 79 7.73 10.05 1.53
CA VAL A 79 7.55 8.59 1.66
C VAL A 79 8.90 8.00 1.99
N VAL A 80 9.02 7.44 3.18
CA VAL A 80 10.21 6.68 3.61
C VAL A 80 9.91 5.19 3.40
N VAL A 81 10.77 4.53 2.64
CA VAL A 81 10.66 3.09 2.38
C VAL A 81 11.79 2.37 3.08
N GLY A 82 11.47 1.60 4.10
CA GLY A 82 12.43 0.78 4.85
C GLY A 82 12.28 -0.70 4.51
N GLY A 83 13.33 -1.45 4.79
CA GLY A 83 13.32 -2.88 4.58
C GLY A 83 14.66 -3.44 4.14
N ARG A 84 14.60 -4.59 3.49
CA ARG A 84 15.79 -5.28 2.98
C ARG A 84 15.52 -5.81 1.57
N ALA A 85 16.52 -5.73 0.70
CA ALA A 85 16.44 -6.31 -0.63
C ALA A 85 17.82 -6.82 -1.05
N THR A 86 17.85 -7.84 -1.90
CA THR A 86 19.09 -8.24 -2.56
C THR A 86 19.52 -7.11 -3.49
N ARG A 87 20.76 -6.64 -3.32
CA ARG A 87 21.34 -5.54 -4.12
C ARG A 87 22.47 -6.06 -4.98
N PRO A 88 22.19 -6.55 -6.20
CA PRO A 88 23.23 -7.00 -7.10
C PRO A 88 24.14 -5.82 -7.48
N SER A 89 25.44 -6.05 -7.53
CA SER A 89 26.43 -5.02 -7.84
C SER A 89 26.12 -4.32 -9.16
N GLY A 90 26.14 -2.98 -9.12
CA GLY A 90 25.89 -2.15 -10.30
C GLY A 90 24.42 -2.07 -10.76
N LYS A 91 23.46 -2.55 -9.95
CA LYS A 91 22.04 -2.50 -10.31
C LYS A 91 21.27 -1.42 -9.54
N PRO A 92 20.31 -0.75 -10.17
CA PRO A 92 19.67 0.46 -9.66
C PRO A 92 18.47 0.16 -8.74
N VAL A 93 18.66 -0.58 -7.64
CA VAL A 93 17.54 -0.98 -6.76
C VAL A 93 16.80 0.23 -6.17
N ASN A 94 17.51 1.29 -5.79
CA ASN A 94 16.85 2.50 -5.29
C ASN A 94 16.02 3.20 -6.36
N GLU A 95 16.52 3.30 -7.60
CA GLU A 95 15.78 3.88 -8.72
C GLU A 95 14.49 3.09 -9.00
N ILE A 96 14.55 1.77 -8.96
CA ILE A 96 13.36 0.91 -9.10
C ILE A 96 12.33 1.21 -8.01
N ILE A 97 12.78 1.42 -6.77
CA ILE A 97 11.91 1.78 -5.65
C ILE A 97 11.28 3.15 -5.88
N GLU A 98 12.07 4.17 -6.20
CA GLU A 98 11.61 5.53 -6.45
C GLU A 98 10.61 5.60 -7.61
N ASP A 99 10.89 4.92 -8.72
CA ASP A 99 10.00 4.84 -9.88
C ASP A 99 8.69 4.13 -9.55
N SER A 100 8.76 3.06 -8.74
CA SER A 100 7.58 2.32 -8.31
C SER A 100 6.66 3.17 -7.45
N VAL A 101 7.22 3.88 -6.47
CA VAL A 101 6.47 4.80 -5.60
C VAL A 101 5.85 5.92 -6.43
N SER A 102 6.64 6.52 -7.30
CA SER A 102 6.21 7.62 -8.17
C SER A 102 5.06 7.21 -9.07
N SER A 103 5.21 6.08 -9.76
CA SER A 103 4.18 5.55 -10.65
C SER A 103 2.89 5.18 -9.91
N PHE A 104 3.01 4.61 -8.70
CA PHE A 104 1.86 4.26 -7.89
C PHE A 104 1.11 5.50 -7.42
N LEU A 105 1.81 6.47 -6.84
CA LEU A 105 1.18 7.69 -6.32
C LEU A 105 0.52 8.52 -7.42
N GLN A 106 1.16 8.69 -8.57
CA GLN A 106 0.59 9.41 -9.70
C GLN A 106 -0.71 8.79 -10.22
N LYS A 107 -0.85 7.47 -10.15
CA LYS A 107 -2.07 6.76 -10.56
C LYS A 107 -3.16 6.82 -9.52
N THR A 108 -2.79 6.78 -8.24
CA THR A 108 -3.73 6.61 -7.14
C THR A 108 -4.21 7.95 -6.59
N VAL A 109 -3.33 8.94 -6.51
CA VAL A 109 -3.62 10.24 -5.91
C VAL A 109 -3.67 11.31 -6.98
N LYS A 110 -4.89 11.69 -7.34
CA LYS A 110 -5.12 12.80 -8.28
C LYS A 110 -4.61 14.10 -7.67
N ASN A 111 -3.96 14.93 -8.47
CA ASN A 111 -3.43 16.26 -8.10
C ASN A 111 -2.21 16.25 -7.15
N LEU A 112 -1.63 15.09 -6.84
CA LEU A 112 -0.34 15.05 -6.16
C LEU A 112 0.78 15.20 -7.19
N ILE A 113 1.31 16.41 -7.31
CA ILE A 113 2.34 16.73 -8.31
C ILE A 113 3.75 16.57 -7.72
N GLN A 114 3.90 16.75 -6.40
CA GLN A 114 5.20 16.75 -5.73
C GLN A 114 5.17 15.89 -4.47
N PHE A 115 6.15 15.02 -4.33
CA PHE A 115 6.44 14.24 -3.13
C PHE A 115 7.93 13.90 -3.13
N GLN A 116 8.46 13.58 -1.96
CA GLN A 116 9.84 13.13 -1.79
C GLN A 116 9.84 11.64 -1.47
N VAL A 117 10.74 10.88 -2.07
CA VAL A 117 10.92 9.45 -1.78
C VAL A 117 12.29 9.26 -1.16
N GLU A 118 12.33 8.57 -0.02
CA GLU A 118 13.55 8.23 0.71
C GLU A 118 13.69 6.71 0.80
N PRO A 119 14.37 6.05 -0.14
CA PRO A 119 14.67 4.63 -0.03
C PRO A 119 15.72 4.39 1.06
N ARG A 120 15.34 3.68 2.12
CA ARG A 120 16.21 3.21 3.20
C ARG A 120 16.17 1.68 3.25
N VAL A 121 16.41 1.08 2.10
CA VAL A 121 16.40 -0.37 1.92
C VAL A 121 17.82 -0.87 1.89
N GLU A 122 18.17 -1.69 2.87
CA GLU A 122 19.50 -2.25 3.04
C GLU A 122 19.61 -3.65 2.43
N GLU A 123 20.82 -4.11 2.25
CA GLU A 123 21.07 -5.48 1.82
C GLU A 123 20.73 -6.46 2.94
N GLY A 124 20.08 -7.58 2.59
CA GLY A 124 19.78 -8.65 3.54
C GLY A 124 21.06 -9.28 4.10
N ALA A 125 21.04 -9.66 5.38
CA ALA A 125 22.20 -10.35 6.01
C ALA A 125 22.56 -11.62 5.23
N PRO A 126 23.88 -12.00 5.19
CA PRO A 126 24.33 -13.18 4.46
C PRO A 126 23.63 -14.47 4.85
N GLU A 127 23.26 -14.61 6.13
CA GLU A 127 22.54 -15.75 6.67
C GLU A 127 21.14 -15.88 6.07
N LEU A 128 20.45 -14.75 5.85
CA LEU A 128 19.13 -14.73 5.19
C LEU A 128 19.22 -15.14 3.72
N ARG A 129 20.35 -14.87 3.06
CA ARG A 129 20.57 -15.32 1.67
C ARG A 129 20.73 -16.84 1.58
N SER A 130 21.33 -17.48 2.58
CA SER A 130 21.49 -18.94 2.63
C SER A 130 20.19 -19.69 2.92
N LEU A 131 19.22 -19.02 3.57
CA LEU A 131 17.91 -19.58 3.88
C LEU A 131 16.98 -19.64 2.66
N LEU A 132 17.27 -18.91 1.60
CA LEU A 132 16.46 -18.86 0.37
C LEU A 132 16.33 -20.22 -0.35
N GLY A 133 17.20 -21.19 -0.03
CA GLY A 133 17.07 -22.57 -0.50
C GLY A 133 16.05 -23.43 0.27
N ARG A 134 15.50 -22.93 1.37
CA ARG A 134 14.62 -23.69 2.27
C ARG A 134 13.12 -23.38 2.13
N GLY A 135 12.73 -22.53 1.18
CA GLY A 135 11.36 -22.07 1.01
C GLY A 135 11.01 -20.90 1.95
N ALA A 136 9.76 -20.43 1.86
CA ALA A 136 9.26 -19.35 2.70
C ALA A 136 9.23 -19.77 4.17
N ASN A 137 9.83 -18.96 5.04
CA ASN A 137 9.88 -19.17 6.49
C ASN A 137 9.07 -18.13 7.27
N ASP A 138 8.41 -17.23 6.57
CA ASP A 138 7.54 -16.20 7.12
C ASP A 138 6.09 -16.49 6.74
N THR A 139 5.16 -16.17 7.64
CA THR A 139 3.75 -16.42 7.44
C THR A 139 2.98 -15.11 7.45
N SER A 140 2.45 -14.75 6.29
CA SER A 140 1.46 -13.67 6.16
C SER A 140 0.07 -14.26 5.99
N ILE A 141 -0.91 -13.71 6.72
CA ILE A 141 -2.29 -14.18 6.66
C ILE A 141 -3.13 -13.06 6.06
N GLY A 142 -3.72 -13.33 4.90
CA GLY A 142 -4.75 -12.50 4.31
C GLY A 142 -6.12 -13.11 4.57
N VAL A 143 -7.09 -12.28 4.94
CA VAL A 143 -8.48 -12.69 5.13
C VAL A 143 -9.34 -11.97 4.10
N GLY A 144 -10.08 -12.76 3.33
CA GLY A 144 -11.06 -12.26 2.38
C GLY A 144 -12.31 -13.13 2.40
N TYR A 145 -13.43 -12.54 2.13
CA TYR A 145 -14.71 -13.25 2.07
C TYR A 145 -15.65 -12.60 1.05
N ALA A 146 -16.62 -13.38 0.61
CA ALA A 146 -17.68 -12.98 -0.29
C ALA A 146 -18.93 -13.85 -0.02
N PRO A 147 -20.15 -13.33 -0.26
CA PRO A 147 -20.47 -11.98 -0.70
C PRO A 147 -20.30 -10.95 0.41
N LEU A 148 -20.16 -9.68 0.03
CA LEU A 148 -20.23 -8.57 0.97
C LEU A 148 -21.63 -8.42 1.55
N SER A 149 -21.75 -7.90 2.76
CA SER A 149 -23.03 -7.49 3.31
C SER A 149 -23.59 -6.28 2.53
N LYS A 150 -24.86 -5.95 2.73
CA LYS A 150 -25.47 -4.76 2.10
C LYS A 150 -24.78 -3.48 2.55
N THR A 151 -24.41 -3.39 3.82
CA THR A 151 -23.70 -2.24 4.41
C THR A 151 -22.29 -2.11 3.85
N GLU A 152 -21.55 -3.22 3.77
CA GLU A 152 -20.22 -3.24 3.16
C GLU A 152 -20.25 -2.83 1.69
N GLN A 153 -21.22 -3.35 0.92
CA GLN A 153 -21.38 -2.98 -0.47
C GLN A 153 -21.70 -1.49 -0.63
N LEU A 154 -22.58 -0.95 0.20
CA LEU A 154 -22.92 0.47 0.18
C LEU A 154 -21.71 1.35 0.48
N VAL A 155 -20.91 1.01 1.50
CA VAL A 155 -19.68 1.74 1.87
C VAL A 155 -18.67 1.69 0.74
N LEU A 156 -18.51 0.55 0.09
CA LEU A 156 -17.63 0.38 -1.07
C LEU A 156 -18.06 1.23 -2.27
N ASP A 157 -19.35 1.29 -2.53
CA ASP A 157 -19.89 2.07 -3.66
C ASP A 157 -19.78 3.57 -3.38
N LEU A 158 -20.03 4.01 -2.15
CA LEU A 158 -19.80 5.40 -1.73
C LEU A 158 -18.32 5.81 -1.84
N GLU A 159 -17.40 4.90 -1.55
CA GLU A 159 -15.96 5.18 -1.74
C GLU A 159 -15.62 5.39 -3.21
N LYS A 160 -16.14 4.55 -4.11
CA LYS A 160 -15.85 4.63 -5.54
C LYS A 160 -16.35 5.93 -6.19
N GLU A 161 -17.47 6.45 -5.72
CA GLU A 161 -18.06 7.69 -6.25
C GLU A 161 -17.38 8.96 -5.76
N LYS A 162 -16.59 8.89 -4.67
CA LYS A 162 -15.90 10.06 -4.12
C LYS A 162 -14.51 10.20 -4.73
N PRO A 163 -14.17 11.36 -5.31
CA PRO A 163 -12.81 11.62 -5.73
C PRO A 163 -11.87 11.62 -4.51
N VAL A 164 -10.75 10.93 -4.64
CA VAL A 164 -9.70 10.90 -3.62
C VAL A 164 -9.02 12.26 -3.57
N TYR A 165 -9.31 13.04 -2.52
CA TYR A 165 -8.61 14.30 -2.26
C TYR A 165 -7.57 14.08 -1.14
N LEU A 166 -6.35 14.53 -1.37
CA LEU A 166 -5.23 14.42 -0.42
C LEU A 166 -5.41 15.27 0.85
N PHE A 167 -6.36 16.19 0.85
CA PHE A 167 -6.58 17.11 1.95
C PHE A 167 -7.82 16.70 2.77
N GLY A 168 -7.57 15.88 3.77
CA GLY A 168 -8.53 15.38 4.72
C GLY A 168 -8.87 13.93 4.46
N SER A 169 -8.23 13.06 5.21
CA SER A 169 -8.65 11.68 5.38
C SER A 169 -10.07 11.69 5.97
N ARG A 170 -11.09 11.68 5.11
CA ARG A 170 -12.43 11.41 5.59
C ARG A 170 -12.56 9.90 5.68
N VAL A 171 -12.56 9.41 6.90
CA VAL A 171 -13.13 8.11 7.22
C VAL A 171 -14.62 8.20 6.89
N CYS A 172 -15.10 7.37 6.00
CA CYS A 172 -16.53 7.28 5.73
C CYS A 172 -17.12 6.27 6.72
N GLU A 173 -17.61 6.76 7.84
CA GLU A 173 -18.37 5.95 8.79
C GLU A 173 -19.84 6.02 8.37
N VAL A 174 -20.44 4.88 8.11
CA VAL A 174 -21.87 4.76 7.81
C VAL A 174 -22.49 3.88 8.88
N PHE A 175 -23.37 4.45 9.67
CA PHE A 175 -24.19 3.72 10.63
C PHE A 175 -25.57 3.51 10.02
N LEU A 176 -25.95 2.27 9.81
CA LEU A 176 -27.30 1.90 9.43
C LEU A 176 -27.99 1.21 10.60
N TRP A 177 -29.12 1.76 11.00
CA TRP A 177 -30.06 1.15 11.94
C TRP A 177 -31.21 0.56 11.13
N GLU A 178 -31.50 -0.72 11.31
CA GLU A 178 -32.72 -1.35 10.82
C GLU A 178 -33.85 -1.20 11.84
#